data_46a222b2d1e8b4f5dbe1f9d81a4d77d2
#
_entry.id   46a222b2d1e8b4f5dbe1f9d81a4d77d2
#
_cell.length_a   1.000
_cell.length_b   1.000
_cell.length_c   1.000
_cell.angle_alpha   90.00
_cell.angle_beta   90.00
_cell.angle_gamma   90.00
#
_symmetry.space_group_name_H-M   'P 1'
#
loop_
_entity.id
_entity.type
_entity.pdbx_description
1 polymer ?
#
loop_
_entity_poly.entity_id
_entity_poly.type
_entity_poly.pdbx_seq_one_letter_code
_entity_poly.pdbx_strand_id
1 'polypeptide(L)'
;MWGFGLSEDEHRQISKAVGPGFHIRNFPDGDIPEGQEMTMNEKPSAAWIPRRVWEDIPEDRRDDYRSLESQRILIQEEADEGLEMEEVLEQGFLTVVRTPLTRAKVQDAVFRAKEVSSMYSDIYRMSEEIMLERELLARKTDQLMFLNRVLASASESLDPNVILHNAWDYLNMLLPVRQLHAVFWQHPEGTENSDVQLFLGNRMSPDNENAWVDNLLETATTMGGGAVTGYEISRVNGTPRPGSDRSPADGNVHVMPLKAGQDHFGALVLLCEDRVSLGKDQIETFKSAVNHLGLALRNALLFKEVKLRADRDGLTHIYNRRTFDERLVHELKRRQRYGHNLALLMVDLDHFKSINDSYGHQAGDEVLRRVGRILQESLRSTDLAARYGGEEFSVLLPHTSEKDACQLAERIRSRIESEVFMQDGEKFRVTASIGVASVEAGSLDRDGDLVLKADQALYEAKRNGRNMTVISRPEPMVQSCPTQ
;
A
#
# COMPACT_ATOMS: atom_id res chain seq x y z
N MET A 1 -35.67 -48.86 16.91
CA MET A 1 -36.86 -48.20 17.49
C MET A 1 -36.98 -48.55 18.94
N TRP A 2 -37.55 -47.70 19.75
CA TRP A 2 -37.80 -47.95 21.18
C TRP A 2 -39.30 -48.04 21.43
N GLY A 3 -39.67 -48.87 22.42
CA GLY A 3 -41.02 -48.97 22.95
C GLY A 3 -40.98 -48.74 24.46
N PHE A 4 -41.80 -47.81 24.94
CA PHE A 4 -41.92 -47.56 26.38
C PHE A 4 -43.24 -48.08 26.94
N GLY A 5 -43.18 -49.07 27.80
CA GLY A 5 -44.35 -49.70 28.40
C GLY A 5 -45.29 -50.40 27.41
N LEU A 6 -44.76 -50.93 26.29
CA LEU A 6 -45.52 -51.68 25.33
C LEU A 6 -45.93 -53.05 25.98
N SER A 7 -47.16 -53.42 25.82
CA SER A 7 -47.61 -54.78 26.13
C SER A 7 -46.95 -55.84 25.20
N GLU A 8 -46.89 -57.06 25.58
CA GLU A 8 -46.34 -58.14 24.72
C GLU A 8 -47.04 -58.22 23.35
N ASP A 9 -48.33 -57.94 23.32
CA ASP A 9 -49.12 -58.02 22.11
C ASP A 9 -48.83 -56.75 21.16
N GLU A 10 -48.77 -55.57 21.74
CA GLU A 10 -48.39 -54.38 21.01
C GLU A 10 -46.95 -54.48 20.43
N HIS A 11 -46.00 -54.93 21.26
CA HIS A 11 -44.62 -55.16 20.81
C HIS A 11 -44.57 -56.19 19.68
N ARG A 12 -45.32 -57.32 19.79
CA ARG A 12 -45.38 -58.29 18.72
C ARG A 12 -46.01 -57.79 17.44
N GLN A 13 -47.11 -57.01 17.55
CA GLN A 13 -47.81 -56.43 16.41
C GLN A 13 -46.90 -55.41 15.67
N ILE A 14 -46.23 -54.53 16.39
CA ILE A 14 -45.33 -53.58 15.82
C ILE A 14 -44.13 -54.28 15.17
N SER A 15 -43.48 -55.20 15.86
CA SER A 15 -42.33 -55.96 15.34
C SER A 15 -42.69 -56.76 14.07
N LYS A 16 -43.85 -57.33 13.99
CA LYS A 16 -44.35 -58.06 12.82
C LYS A 16 -44.68 -57.10 11.66
N ALA A 17 -45.16 -55.88 11.96
CA ALA A 17 -45.55 -54.89 10.97
C ALA A 17 -44.33 -54.23 10.33
N VAL A 18 -43.28 -53.89 11.08
CA VAL A 18 -42.07 -53.24 10.58
C VAL A 18 -41.10 -54.17 9.86
N GLY A 19 -41.18 -55.51 10.16
CA GLY A 19 -40.36 -56.52 9.48
C GLY A 19 -38.94 -56.68 10.04
N PRO A 20 -38.15 -57.64 9.47
CA PRO A 20 -36.87 -58.10 10.04
C PRO A 20 -35.75 -57.06 10.00
N GLY A 21 -35.91 -55.93 9.28
CA GLY A 21 -34.91 -54.87 9.20
C GLY A 21 -34.95 -53.87 10.35
N PHE A 22 -35.84 -54.06 11.35
CA PHE A 22 -36.00 -53.14 12.47
C PHE A 22 -35.98 -53.92 13.79
N HIS A 23 -35.15 -53.46 14.72
CA HIS A 23 -35.15 -53.89 16.09
C HIS A 23 -35.93 -52.93 16.97
N ILE A 24 -36.89 -53.49 17.75
CA ILE A 24 -37.61 -52.71 18.75
C ILE A 24 -37.10 -53.20 20.14
N ARG A 25 -36.51 -52.28 20.87
CA ARG A 25 -36.16 -52.49 22.28
C ARG A 25 -37.31 -51.94 23.10
N ASN A 26 -37.94 -52.84 23.82
CA ASN A 26 -39.06 -52.49 24.72
C ASN A 26 -38.54 -52.26 26.12
N PHE A 27 -38.99 -51.16 26.76
CA PHE A 27 -38.75 -50.83 28.16
C PHE A 27 -40.07 -50.99 28.90
N PRO A 28 -40.28 -52.14 29.53
CA PRO A 28 -41.61 -52.52 30.08
C PRO A 28 -42.12 -51.58 31.15
N ASP A 29 -41.21 -51.08 32.00
CA ASP A 29 -41.51 -50.13 33.08
C ASP A 29 -41.76 -48.69 32.59
N GLY A 30 -41.62 -48.46 31.29
CA GLY A 30 -41.81 -47.16 30.69
C GLY A 30 -40.64 -46.16 30.92
N ASP A 31 -39.64 -46.52 31.69
CA ASP A 31 -38.54 -45.65 32.06
C ASP A 31 -37.50 -45.46 30.92
N ILE A 32 -36.98 -44.23 30.79
CA ILE A 32 -35.88 -43.94 29.86
C ILE A 32 -34.59 -44.55 30.44
N PRO A 33 -33.78 -45.28 29.66
CA PRO A 33 -32.53 -45.85 30.12
C PRO A 33 -31.53 -44.75 30.53
N GLU A 34 -30.95 -44.87 31.74
CA GLU A 34 -29.98 -43.90 32.23
C GLU A 34 -28.63 -44.01 31.49
N GLY A 35 -28.03 -42.86 31.22
CA GLY A 35 -26.80 -42.44 30.51
C GLY A 35 -25.69 -43.43 30.13
N GLN A 36 -25.49 -44.60 30.79
CA GLN A 36 -24.47 -45.57 30.41
C GLN A 36 -24.97 -46.69 29.46
N GLU A 37 -26.26 -46.86 29.30
CA GLU A 37 -26.88 -47.80 28.37
C GLU A 37 -27.12 -47.20 26.96
N MET A 38 -26.94 -45.90 26.80
CA MET A 38 -26.97 -45.20 25.51
C MET A 38 -25.57 -45.18 24.88
N THR A 39 -25.19 -46.23 24.19
CA THR A 39 -24.05 -46.12 23.29
C THR A 39 -24.42 -45.17 22.16
N MET A 40 -23.51 -44.24 21.81
CA MET A 40 -23.68 -43.17 20.80
C MET A 40 -24.19 -43.65 19.41
N ASN A 41 -24.25 -44.94 19.19
CA ASN A 41 -24.64 -45.56 17.92
C ASN A 41 -26.10 -46.06 17.87
N GLU A 42 -26.88 -45.92 18.95
CA GLU A 42 -28.25 -46.47 19.02
C GLU A 42 -29.33 -45.39 19.18
N LYS A 43 -29.26 -44.31 18.39
CA LYS A 43 -30.38 -43.34 18.33
C LYS A 43 -31.59 -44.00 17.69
N PRO A 44 -32.73 -44.12 18.42
CA PRO A 44 -33.91 -44.79 17.87
C PRO A 44 -34.54 -43.88 16.79
N SER A 45 -34.89 -44.46 15.64
CA SER A 45 -35.59 -43.73 14.58
C SER A 45 -37.03 -43.36 14.95
N ALA A 46 -37.63 -44.07 15.90
CA ALA A 46 -38.94 -43.77 16.45
C ALA A 46 -39.09 -44.38 17.87
N ALA A 47 -39.85 -43.71 18.70
CA ALA A 47 -40.25 -44.15 20.06
C ALA A 47 -41.76 -44.32 20.12
N TRP A 48 -42.20 -45.51 20.51
CA TRP A 48 -43.62 -45.87 20.64
C TRP A 48 -44.02 -45.79 22.09
N ILE A 49 -45.04 -44.99 22.41
CA ILE A 49 -45.52 -44.75 23.78
C ILE A 49 -47.04 -44.94 23.80
N PRO A 50 -47.54 -45.92 24.53
CA PRO A 50 -49.01 -46.04 24.74
C PRO A 50 -49.55 -44.91 25.59
N ARG A 51 -50.73 -44.38 25.24
CA ARG A 51 -51.38 -43.27 25.95
C ARG A 51 -51.51 -43.55 27.45
N ARG A 52 -51.85 -44.76 27.88
CA ARG A 52 -51.93 -45.17 29.29
C ARG A 52 -50.58 -44.94 30.01
N VAL A 53 -49.46 -45.19 29.35
CA VAL A 53 -48.14 -45.02 29.94
C VAL A 53 -47.79 -43.53 29.98
N TRP A 54 -48.12 -42.76 28.90
CA TRP A 54 -47.87 -41.34 28.83
C TRP A 54 -48.63 -40.53 29.89
N GLU A 55 -49.90 -40.92 30.16
CA GLU A 55 -50.73 -40.28 31.18
C GLU A 55 -50.22 -40.57 32.61
N ASP A 56 -49.61 -41.70 32.84
CA ASP A 56 -49.04 -42.11 34.12
C ASP A 56 -47.67 -41.45 34.39
N ILE A 57 -47.00 -40.91 33.37
CA ILE A 57 -45.70 -40.21 33.53
C ILE A 57 -45.94 -38.85 34.20
N PRO A 58 -45.26 -38.57 35.35
CA PRO A 58 -45.29 -37.27 36.00
C PRO A 58 -44.87 -36.15 35.06
N GLU A 59 -45.48 -34.98 35.21
CA GLU A 59 -45.29 -33.85 34.27
C GLU A 59 -43.84 -33.35 34.22
N ASP A 60 -43.14 -33.41 35.36
CA ASP A 60 -41.71 -33.08 35.48
C ASP A 60 -40.78 -34.05 34.73
N ARG A 61 -41.22 -35.29 34.51
CA ARG A 61 -40.45 -36.31 33.77
C ARG A 61 -40.81 -36.36 32.27
N ARG A 62 -41.88 -35.73 31.84
CA ARG A 62 -42.29 -35.73 30.41
C ARG A 62 -41.29 -34.98 29.56
N ASP A 63 -40.54 -34.02 30.09
CA ASP A 63 -39.50 -33.31 29.38
C ASP A 63 -38.30 -34.19 29.03
N ASP A 64 -38.03 -35.21 29.81
CA ASP A 64 -36.99 -36.21 29.49
C ASP A 64 -37.35 -36.98 28.21
N TYR A 65 -38.62 -37.36 28.04
CA TYR A 65 -39.10 -38.00 26.81
C TYR A 65 -39.15 -37.03 25.63
N ARG A 66 -39.43 -35.73 25.85
CA ARG A 66 -39.40 -34.70 24.82
C ARG A 66 -37.97 -34.40 24.34
N SER A 67 -37.00 -34.61 25.23
CA SER A 67 -35.58 -34.42 24.89
C SER A 67 -34.96 -35.56 24.07
N LEU A 68 -35.66 -36.70 23.95
CA LEU A 68 -35.20 -37.81 23.11
C LEU A 68 -35.07 -37.36 21.65
N GLU A 69 -33.91 -37.52 21.07
CA GLU A 69 -33.63 -37.24 19.65
C GLU A 69 -34.29 -38.27 18.70
N SER A 70 -35.56 -38.59 18.95
CA SER A 70 -36.34 -39.54 18.17
C SER A 70 -37.77 -39.07 17.97
N GLN A 71 -38.39 -39.49 16.89
CA GLN A 71 -39.78 -39.17 16.64
C GLN A 71 -40.68 -40.02 17.52
N ARG A 72 -41.57 -39.38 18.27
CA ARG A 72 -42.48 -40.05 19.21
C ARG A 72 -43.81 -40.36 18.55
N ILE A 73 -44.28 -41.60 18.72
CA ILE A 73 -45.54 -42.10 18.17
C ILE A 73 -46.41 -42.56 19.36
N LEU A 74 -47.56 -41.90 19.50
CA LEU A 74 -48.54 -42.26 20.53
C LEU A 74 -49.41 -43.45 20.09
N ILE A 75 -49.59 -44.43 20.96
CA ILE A 75 -50.55 -45.53 20.74
C ILE A 75 -51.78 -45.21 21.55
N GLN A 76 -52.95 -45.19 20.89
CA GLN A 76 -54.24 -44.95 21.49
C GLN A 76 -55.15 -46.16 21.31
N GLU A 77 -55.88 -46.57 22.40
CA GLU A 77 -56.83 -47.65 22.31
C GLU A 77 -58.10 -47.20 21.58
N GLU A 78 -58.80 -48.12 20.92
CA GLU A 78 -60.00 -47.83 20.16
C GLU A 78 -61.16 -47.33 21.05
N ALA A 79 -61.12 -47.69 22.35
CA ALA A 79 -62.10 -47.28 23.34
C ALA A 79 -61.85 -45.88 23.92
N ASP A 80 -60.70 -45.30 23.69
CA ASP A 80 -60.35 -43.97 24.20
C ASP A 80 -61.05 -42.86 23.43
N GLU A 81 -61.43 -41.78 24.12
CA GLU A 81 -61.89 -40.57 23.44
C GLU A 81 -60.75 -40.04 22.51
N GLY A 82 -61.14 -39.69 21.25
CA GLY A 82 -60.17 -39.27 20.26
C GLY A 82 -59.51 -37.97 20.65
N LEU A 83 -58.18 -37.97 20.75
CA LEU A 83 -57.37 -36.73 20.85
C LEU A 83 -57.40 -36.03 19.51
N GLU A 84 -57.52 -34.68 19.54
CA GLU A 84 -57.28 -33.89 18.36
C GLU A 84 -55.79 -33.89 17.99
N MET A 85 -55.50 -33.81 16.70
CA MET A 85 -54.11 -33.86 16.21
C MET A 85 -53.25 -32.73 16.80
N GLU A 86 -53.86 -31.58 17.08
CA GLU A 86 -53.23 -30.41 17.67
C GLU A 86 -52.71 -30.70 19.09
N GLU A 87 -53.54 -31.38 19.93
CA GLU A 87 -53.17 -31.83 21.27
C GLU A 87 -52.01 -32.84 21.24
N VAL A 88 -51.99 -33.74 20.24
CA VAL A 88 -50.95 -34.75 20.04
C VAL A 88 -49.61 -34.05 19.72
N LEU A 89 -49.64 -33.03 18.85
CA LEU A 89 -48.44 -32.27 18.50
C LEU A 89 -47.94 -31.39 19.64
N GLU A 90 -48.85 -30.77 20.41
CA GLU A 90 -48.47 -29.97 21.59
C GLU A 90 -47.78 -30.80 22.66
N GLN A 91 -48.22 -32.05 22.82
CA GLN A 91 -47.57 -33.01 23.72
C GLN A 91 -46.24 -33.55 23.20
N GLY A 92 -45.85 -33.16 21.97
CA GLY A 92 -44.56 -33.48 21.36
C GLY A 92 -44.55 -34.84 20.64
N PHE A 93 -45.68 -35.38 20.27
CA PHE A 93 -45.78 -36.58 19.44
C PHE A 93 -45.92 -36.23 17.97
N LEU A 94 -45.26 -37.01 17.11
CA LEU A 94 -45.37 -36.83 15.65
C LEU A 94 -46.73 -37.24 15.10
N THR A 95 -47.30 -38.34 15.66
CA THR A 95 -48.56 -38.91 15.20
C THR A 95 -49.15 -39.83 16.27
N VAL A 96 -50.43 -40.14 16.09
CA VAL A 96 -51.15 -41.13 16.91
C VAL A 96 -51.54 -42.34 16.07
N VAL A 97 -51.38 -43.52 16.61
CA VAL A 97 -51.78 -44.78 15.98
C VAL A 97 -52.80 -45.50 16.86
N ARG A 98 -54.01 -45.69 16.37
CA ARG A 98 -55.08 -46.35 17.10
C ARG A 98 -55.05 -47.87 16.93
N THR A 99 -55.28 -48.60 18.02
CA THR A 99 -55.42 -50.01 17.96
C THR A 99 -56.69 -50.44 17.16
N PRO A 100 -56.72 -51.59 16.50
CA PRO A 100 -55.64 -52.58 16.40
C PRO A 100 -54.46 -52.06 15.55
N LEU A 101 -53.24 -52.37 15.93
CA LEU A 101 -52.01 -51.94 15.26
C LEU A 101 -51.81 -52.73 13.97
N THR A 102 -52.54 -52.37 12.95
CA THR A 102 -52.45 -53.05 11.65
C THR A 102 -51.11 -52.67 10.95
N ARG A 103 -50.64 -53.58 10.08
CA ARG A 103 -49.37 -53.40 9.35
C ARG A 103 -49.36 -52.03 8.58
N ALA A 104 -50.45 -51.64 7.98
CA ALA A 104 -50.54 -50.37 7.25
C ALA A 104 -50.37 -49.15 8.16
N LYS A 105 -51.04 -49.12 9.33
CA LYS A 105 -50.94 -48.01 10.29
C LYS A 105 -49.54 -47.87 10.86
N VAL A 106 -48.93 -49.02 11.23
CA VAL A 106 -47.57 -49.01 11.79
C VAL A 106 -46.53 -48.58 10.75
N GLN A 107 -46.64 -49.08 9.53
CA GLN A 107 -45.73 -48.70 8.44
C GLN A 107 -45.87 -47.21 8.05
N ASP A 108 -47.07 -46.65 8.00
CA ASP A 108 -47.30 -45.24 7.78
C ASP A 108 -46.65 -44.36 8.85
N ALA A 109 -46.83 -44.70 10.13
CA ALA A 109 -46.24 -43.97 11.24
C ALA A 109 -44.71 -44.03 11.22
N VAL A 110 -44.12 -45.19 10.92
CA VAL A 110 -42.66 -45.35 10.77
C VAL A 110 -42.12 -44.60 9.57
N PHE A 111 -42.86 -44.60 8.46
CA PHE A 111 -42.50 -43.83 7.26
C PHE A 111 -42.42 -42.32 7.56
N ARG A 112 -43.47 -41.76 8.18
CA ARG A 112 -43.49 -40.34 8.61
C ARG A 112 -42.36 -40.04 9.59
N ALA A 113 -42.11 -40.90 10.56
CA ALA A 113 -41.01 -40.70 11.51
C ALA A 113 -39.64 -40.65 10.81
N LYS A 114 -39.41 -41.51 9.82
CA LYS A 114 -38.19 -41.49 9.01
C LYS A 114 -38.07 -40.24 8.14
N GLU A 115 -39.16 -39.83 7.50
CA GLU A 115 -39.19 -38.66 6.64
C GLU A 115 -38.83 -37.39 7.43
N VAL A 116 -39.46 -37.20 8.59
CA VAL A 116 -39.16 -36.07 9.49
C VAL A 116 -37.74 -36.16 10.02
N SER A 117 -37.24 -37.33 10.43
CA SER A 117 -35.87 -37.49 10.87
C SER A 117 -34.85 -37.18 9.77
N SER A 118 -35.13 -37.58 8.52
CA SER A 118 -34.32 -37.26 7.37
C SER A 118 -34.27 -35.74 7.10
N MET A 119 -35.44 -35.07 7.16
CA MET A 119 -35.51 -33.61 7.02
C MET A 119 -34.67 -32.88 8.07
N TYR A 120 -34.74 -33.29 9.35
CA TYR A 120 -33.91 -32.70 10.39
C TYR A 120 -32.40 -32.91 10.12
N SER A 121 -32.02 -34.12 9.70
CA SER A 121 -30.62 -34.40 9.33
C SER A 121 -30.13 -33.54 8.17
N ASP A 122 -30.97 -33.33 7.14
CA ASP A 122 -30.62 -32.49 6.00
C ASP A 122 -30.53 -31.01 6.39
N ILE A 123 -31.43 -30.53 7.27
CA ILE A 123 -31.38 -29.16 7.81
C ILE A 123 -30.08 -28.95 8.62
N TYR A 124 -29.72 -29.91 9.46
CA TYR A 124 -28.47 -29.84 10.24
C TYR A 124 -27.25 -29.73 9.31
N ARG A 125 -27.17 -30.64 8.32
CA ARG A 125 -26.07 -30.62 7.34
C ARG A 125 -26.02 -29.31 6.56
N MET A 126 -27.17 -28.81 6.09
CA MET A 126 -27.23 -27.52 5.41
C MET A 126 -26.80 -26.36 6.31
N SER A 127 -27.17 -26.41 7.60
CA SER A 127 -26.77 -25.36 8.56
C SER A 127 -25.25 -25.35 8.78
N GLU A 128 -24.63 -26.53 8.90
CA GLU A 128 -23.17 -26.65 9.02
C GLU A 128 -22.46 -26.14 7.75
N GLU A 129 -22.95 -26.50 6.57
CA GLU A 129 -22.40 -26.04 5.29
C GLU A 129 -22.50 -24.52 5.18
N ILE A 130 -23.64 -23.92 5.52
CA ILE A 130 -23.84 -22.47 5.51
C ILE A 130 -22.93 -21.76 6.51
N MET A 131 -22.72 -22.32 7.70
CA MET A 131 -21.81 -21.74 8.68
C MET A 131 -20.37 -21.73 8.17
N LEU A 132 -19.92 -22.84 7.59
CA LEU A 132 -18.57 -22.97 7.02
C LEU A 132 -18.37 -21.99 5.84
N GLU A 133 -19.37 -21.91 4.97
CA GLU A 133 -19.33 -20.97 3.83
C GLU A 133 -19.30 -19.50 4.28
N ARG A 134 -20.09 -19.15 5.29
CA ARG A 134 -20.06 -17.80 5.88
C ARG A 134 -18.70 -17.46 6.49
N GLU A 135 -18.07 -18.38 7.20
CA GLU A 135 -16.75 -18.18 7.78
C GLU A 135 -15.69 -17.97 6.69
N LEU A 136 -15.75 -18.76 5.63
CA LEU A 136 -14.85 -18.63 4.47
C LEU A 136 -15.04 -17.31 3.72
N LEU A 137 -16.31 -16.89 3.53
CA LEU A 137 -16.62 -15.60 2.92
C LEU A 137 -16.16 -14.41 3.79
N ALA A 138 -16.32 -14.49 5.11
CA ALA A 138 -15.85 -13.47 6.03
C ALA A 138 -14.33 -13.30 5.93
N ARG A 139 -13.57 -14.40 5.96
CA ARG A 139 -12.10 -14.37 5.80
C ARG A 139 -11.68 -13.76 4.45
N LYS A 140 -12.33 -14.16 3.36
CA LYS A 140 -12.06 -13.58 2.04
C LYS A 140 -12.38 -12.08 1.96
N THR A 141 -13.47 -11.66 2.60
CA THR A 141 -13.86 -10.25 2.66
C THR A 141 -12.82 -9.42 3.41
N ASP A 142 -12.35 -9.89 4.57
CA ASP A 142 -11.30 -9.23 5.35
C ASP A 142 -10.00 -9.11 4.54
N GLN A 143 -9.63 -10.16 3.82
CA GLN A 143 -8.48 -10.20 2.93
C GLN A 143 -8.58 -9.15 1.80
N LEU A 144 -9.74 -9.07 1.15
CA LEU A 144 -9.99 -8.09 0.10
C LEU A 144 -10.02 -6.66 0.63
N MET A 145 -10.61 -6.43 1.81
CA MET A 145 -10.60 -5.10 2.45
C MET A 145 -9.17 -4.66 2.80
N PHE A 146 -8.33 -5.56 3.29
CA PHE A 146 -6.92 -5.28 3.54
C PHE A 146 -6.19 -4.89 2.24
N LEU A 147 -6.32 -5.70 1.18
CA LEU A 147 -5.68 -5.41 -0.11
C LEU A 147 -6.16 -4.08 -0.72
N ASN A 148 -7.46 -3.78 -0.61
CA ASN A 148 -8.00 -2.49 -1.06
C ASN A 148 -7.41 -1.30 -0.29
N ARG A 149 -7.20 -1.43 1.03
CA ARG A 149 -6.54 -0.37 1.82
C ARG A 149 -5.09 -0.15 1.39
N VAL A 150 -4.34 -1.24 1.17
CA VAL A 150 -2.97 -1.17 0.65
C VAL A 150 -2.93 -0.46 -0.70
N LEU A 151 -3.82 -0.84 -1.63
CA LEU A 151 -3.89 -0.26 -2.96
C LEU A 151 -4.29 1.21 -2.93
N ALA A 152 -5.32 1.57 -2.15
CA ALA A 152 -5.77 2.95 -2.00
C ALA A 152 -4.65 3.85 -1.49
N SER A 153 -4.01 3.47 -0.37
CA SER A 153 -2.91 4.24 0.21
C SER A 153 -1.69 4.32 -0.71
N ALA A 154 -1.36 3.24 -1.41
CA ALA A 154 -0.26 3.25 -2.37
C ALA A 154 -0.55 4.14 -3.60
N SER A 155 -1.83 4.37 -3.92
CA SER A 155 -2.26 5.23 -5.04
C SER A 155 -2.41 6.72 -4.65
N GLU A 156 -2.42 7.05 -3.36
CA GLU A 156 -2.57 8.43 -2.88
C GLU A 156 -1.32 9.30 -3.13
N SER A 157 -0.17 8.69 -3.37
CA SER A 157 1.09 9.42 -3.54
C SER A 157 1.88 8.87 -4.73
N LEU A 158 2.58 9.80 -5.40
CA LEU A 158 3.59 9.50 -6.41
C LEU A 158 5.02 9.69 -5.86
N ASP A 159 5.18 9.79 -4.53
CA ASP A 159 6.48 9.82 -3.86
C ASP A 159 6.80 8.42 -3.29
N PRO A 160 7.86 7.75 -3.77
CA PRO A 160 8.26 6.44 -3.26
C PRO A 160 8.49 6.41 -1.75
N ASN A 161 8.96 7.51 -1.14
CA ASN A 161 9.19 7.59 0.30
C ASN A 161 7.87 7.50 1.09
N VAL A 162 6.82 8.20 0.61
CA VAL A 162 5.49 8.17 1.23
C VAL A 162 4.85 6.80 1.08
N ILE A 163 4.97 6.19 -0.11
CA ILE A 163 4.46 4.84 -0.36
C ILE A 163 5.13 3.82 0.56
N LEU A 164 6.46 3.85 0.69
CA LEU A 164 7.22 2.95 1.57
C LEU A 164 6.91 3.17 3.05
N HIS A 165 6.71 4.43 3.46
CA HIS A 165 6.32 4.75 4.84
C HIS A 165 4.95 4.13 5.19
N ASN A 166 3.97 4.32 4.32
CA ASN A 166 2.63 3.78 4.51
C ASN A 166 2.62 2.23 4.39
N ALA A 167 3.43 1.69 3.47
CA ALA A 167 3.56 0.24 3.27
C ALA A 167 3.97 -0.50 4.54
N TRP A 168 4.85 0.08 5.36
CA TRP A 168 5.24 -0.54 6.61
C TRP A 168 4.05 -0.78 7.53
N ASP A 169 3.16 0.19 7.72
CA ASP A 169 2.01 0.06 8.61
C ASP A 169 1.10 -1.09 8.19
N TYR A 170 0.88 -1.23 6.88
CA TYR A 170 0.08 -2.33 6.36
C TYR A 170 0.78 -3.69 6.45
N LEU A 171 2.05 -3.76 6.09
CA LEU A 171 2.80 -5.02 6.17
C LEU A 171 2.95 -5.49 7.62
N ASN A 172 3.05 -4.55 8.57
CA ASN A 172 3.14 -4.85 9.99
C ASN A 172 1.82 -5.40 10.59
N MET A 173 0.69 -5.26 9.90
CA MET A 173 -0.56 -5.94 10.28
C MET A 173 -0.54 -7.45 10.00
N LEU A 174 0.26 -7.88 9.03
CA LEU A 174 0.37 -9.29 8.62
C LEU A 174 1.61 -9.97 9.20
N LEU A 175 2.70 -9.24 9.35
CA LEU A 175 4.01 -9.70 9.82
C LEU A 175 4.57 -8.70 10.81
N PRO A 176 5.20 -9.12 11.91
CA PRO A 176 5.91 -8.21 12.82
C PRO A 176 7.20 -7.67 12.15
N VAL A 177 7.03 -6.70 11.26
CA VAL A 177 8.13 -6.04 10.53
C VAL A 177 8.80 -5.02 11.45
N ARG A 178 10.08 -5.22 11.76
CA ARG A 178 10.90 -4.29 12.55
C ARG A 178 11.48 -3.17 11.71
N GLN A 179 11.96 -3.51 10.51
CA GLN A 179 12.50 -2.54 9.56
C GLN A 179 12.04 -2.90 8.15
N LEU A 180 11.82 -1.87 7.34
CA LEU A 180 11.51 -1.99 5.93
C LEU A 180 12.50 -1.12 5.16
N HIS A 181 13.19 -1.73 4.21
CA HIS A 181 14.08 -1.10 3.27
C HIS A 181 13.64 -1.45 1.85
N ALA A 182 14.07 -0.67 0.88
CA ALA A 182 13.85 -1.00 -0.52
C ALA A 182 15.09 -0.71 -1.35
N VAL A 183 15.27 -1.48 -2.39
CA VAL A 183 16.30 -1.27 -3.40
C VAL A 183 15.68 -1.34 -4.78
N PHE A 184 16.00 -0.37 -5.63
CA PHE A 184 15.57 -0.32 -7.02
C PHE A 184 16.80 -0.21 -7.91
N TRP A 185 16.78 -0.89 -9.04
CA TRP A 185 17.85 -0.86 -10.03
C TRP A 185 17.30 -0.52 -11.41
N GLN A 186 18.10 0.22 -12.15
CA GLN A 186 17.83 0.56 -13.54
C GLN A 186 19.06 0.19 -14.36
N HIS A 187 18.83 -0.42 -15.50
CA HIS A 187 19.90 -0.70 -16.49
C HIS A 187 19.92 0.44 -17.50
N PRO A 188 20.96 1.28 -17.54
CA PRO A 188 21.13 2.25 -18.62
C PRO A 188 21.21 1.52 -19.97
N GLU A 189 20.56 2.07 -20.99
CA GLU A 189 20.54 1.47 -22.33
C GLU A 189 21.96 1.14 -22.82
N GLY A 190 22.18 -0.14 -23.16
CA GLY A 190 23.45 -0.62 -23.70
C GLY A 190 24.55 -0.94 -22.70
N THR A 191 24.24 -0.99 -21.39
CA THR A 191 25.20 -1.38 -20.36
C THR A 191 24.70 -2.59 -19.55
N GLU A 192 25.61 -3.46 -19.13
CA GLU A 192 25.34 -4.54 -18.17
C GLU A 192 25.38 -4.03 -16.73
N ASN A 193 25.68 -2.76 -16.52
CA ASN A 193 25.81 -2.13 -15.22
C ASN A 193 24.47 -1.53 -14.77
N SER A 194 24.27 -1.49 -13.45
CA SER A 194 23.04 -0.96 -12.84
C SER A 194 23.33 0.26 -11.99
N ASP A 195 22.50 1.29 -12.17
CA ASP A 195 22.37 2.38 -11.20
C ASP A 195 21.33 2.00 -10.16
N VAL A 196 21.65 2.17 -8.90
CA VAL A 196 20.85 1.67 -7.77
C VAL A 196 20.36 2.82 -6.90
N GLN A 197 19.06 2.79 -6.55
CA GLN A 197 18.46 3.66 -5.56
C GLN A 197 18.13 2.85 -4.30
N LEU A 198 18.75 3.23 -3.17
CA LEU A 198 18.53 2.63 -1.87
C LEU A 198 17.56 3.49 -1.06
N PHE A 199 16.53 2.87 -0.51
CA PHE A 199 15.60 3.50 0.41
C PHE A 199 15.77 2.87 1.78
N LEU A 200 16.42 3.61 2.69
CA LEU A 200 16.63 3.15 4.05
C LEU A 200 15.51 3.62 4.97
N GLY A 201 14.93 2.69 5.73
CA GLY A 201 13.96 2.99 6.77
C GLY A 201 14.67 3.59 7.98
N ASN A 202 14.15 4.67 8.54
CA ASN A 202 14.54 5.34 9.78
C ASN A 202 16.03 5.72 9.94
N ARG A 203 16.33 6.56 10.95
CA ARG A 203 17.71 6.87 11.35
C ARG A 203 18.30 5.68 12.10
N MET A 204 19.47 5.26 11.68
CA MET A 204 20.27 4.17 12.26
C MET A 204 21.64 4.69 12.66
N SER A 205 22.37 3.93 13.49
CA SER A 205 23.78 4.14 13.74
C SER A 205 24.59 3.96 12.44
N PRO A 206 25.72 4.63 12.27
CA PRO A 206 26.53 4.52 11.04
C PRO A 206 26.93 3.08 10.69
N ASP A 207 27.21 2.26 11.69
CA ASP A 207 27.60 0.87 11.50
C ASP A 207 26.44 0.02 10.95
N ASN A 208 25.24 0.21 11.50
CA ASN A 208 24.05 -0.49 11.02
C ASN A 208 23.62 0.02 9.64
N GLU A 209 23.78 1.32 9.38
CA GLU A 209 23.49 1.90 8.05
C GLU A 209 24.40 1.28 6.98
N ASN A 210 25.73 1.19 7.25
CA ASN A 210 26.66 0.56 6.32
C ASN A 210 26.32 -0.92 6.08
N ALA A 211 25.99 -1.66 7.13
CA ALA A 211 25.59 -3.06 7.01
C ALA A 211 24.32 -3.24 6.14
N TRP A 212 23.36 -2.32 6.24
CA TRP A 212 22.19 -2.33 5.38
C TRP A 212 22.49 -1.92 3.95
N VAL A 213 23.35 -0.93 3.74
CA VAL A 213 23.80 -0.55 2.38
C VAL A 213 24.45 -1.76 1.70
N ASP A 214 25.37 -2.45 2.37
CA ASP A 214 26.02 -3.64 1.82
C ASP A 214 25.01 -4.75 1.48
N ASN A 215 24.05 -5.03 2.37
CA ASN A 215 23.02 -6.04 2.14
C ASN A 215 22.12 -5.69 0.95
N LEU A 216 21.73 -4.42 0.81
CA LEU A 216 20.88 -3.96 -0.30
C LEU A 216 21.63 -3.98 -1.63
N LEU A 217 22.92 -3.64 -1.64
CA LEU A 217 23.79 -3.72 -2.83
C LEU A 217 23.99 -5.18 -3.28
N GLU A 218 24.21 -6.09 -2.32
CA GLU A 218 24.28 -7.52 -2.61
C GLU A 218 22.96 -8.03 -3.19
N THR A 219 21.83 -7.60 -2.63
CA THR A 219 20.48 -7.93 -3.14
C THR A 219 20.32 -7.42 -4.59
N ALA A 220 20.72 -6.17 -4.88
CA ALA A 220 20.65 -5.60 -6.22
C ALA A 220 21.51 -6.36 -7.21
N THR A 221 22.74 -6.71 -6.84
CA THR A 221 23.66 -7.47 -7.70
C THR A 221 23.12 -8.87 -7.99
N THR A 222 22.60 -9.55 -6.95
CA THR A 222 22.11 -10.92 -7.08
C THR A 222 20.84 -11.00 -7.90
N MET A 223 19.91 -10.04 -7.74
CA MET A 223 18.59 -10.08 -8.36
C MET A 223 18.49 -9.23 -9.63
N GLY A 224 19.30 -8.16 -9.72
CA GLY A 224 19.34 -7.26 -10.87
C GLY A 224 20.22 -7.78 -12.02
N GLY A 225 21.12 -8.72 -11.77
CA GLY A 225 21.95 -9.39 -12.80
C GLY A 225 23.09 -8.56 -13.36
N GLY A 226 23.40 -7.38 -12.79
CA GLY A 226 24.50 -6.50 -13.23
C GLY A 226 25.36 -5.99 -12.10
N ALA A 227 26.58 -5.54 -12.44
CA ALA A 227 27.45 -4.88 -11.46
C ALA A 227 26.91 -3.48 -11.13
N VAL A 228 26.89 -3.15 -9.84
CA VAL A 228 26.46 -1.82 -9.39
C VAL A 228 27.61 -0.84 -9.61
N THR A 229 27.37 0.20 -10.42
CA THR A 229 28.36 1.27 -10.73
C THR A 229 28.19 2.50 -9.87
N GLY A 230 26.99 2.75 -9.38
CA GLY A 230 26.68 3.89 -8.52
C GLY A 230 25.41 3.65 -7.73
N TYR A 231 25.28 4.32 -6.60
CA TYR A 231 24.06 4.27 -5.83
C TYR A 231 23.72 5.62 -5.18
N GLU A 232 22.43 5.86 -5.02
CA GLU A 232 21.89 6.98 -4.24
C GLU A 232 21.14 6.46 -3.02
N ILE A 233 21.34 7.11 -1.87
CA ILE A 233 20.61 6.80 -0.65
C ILE A 233 19.49 7.81 -0.43
N SER A 234 18.26 7.31 -0.34
CA SER A 234 17.08 8.06 0.09
C SER A 234 16.62 7.54 1.45
N ARG A 235 16.21 8.43 2.35
CA ARG A 235 15.68 8.04 3.66
C ARG A 235 14.18 8.14 3.66
N VAL A 236 13.53 7.06 4.04
CA VAL A 236 12.07 7.03 4.21
C VAL A 236 11.72 7.92 5.40
N ASN A 237 10.99 9.02 5.15
CA ASN A 237 10.60 9.98 6.17
C ASN A 237 9.54 9.36 7.10
N GLY A 238 9.80 9.38 8.40
CA GLY A 238 8.85 8.92 9.42
C GLY A 238 9.37 9.16 10.82
N THR A 239 8.50 9.05 11.83
CA THR A 239 8.90 9.07 13.22
C THR A 239 9.76 7.84 13.54
N PRO A 240 10.93 8.00 14.20
CA PRO A 240 11.73 6.86 14.64
C PRO A 240 10.88 5.94 15.53
N ARG A 241 10.82 4.66 15.18
CA ARG A 241 10.09 3.66 15.96
C ARG A 241 11.03 2.97 16.94
N PRO A 242 10.56 2.56 18.14
CA PRO A 242 11.39 1.83 19.10
C PRO A 242 11.98 0.56 18.46
N GLY A 243 13.29 0.36 18.60
CA GLY A 243 13.98 -0.81 18.06
C GLY A 243 14.29 -0.78 16.56
N SER A 244 14.23 0.41 15.92
CA SER A 244 14.55 0.58 14.50
C SER A 244 16.06 0.68 14.18
N ASP A 245 16.94 0.70 15.17
CA ASP A 245 18.40 0.67 14.98
C ASP A 245 18.94 -0.76 15.17
N ARG A 246 18.82 -1.58 14.12
CA ARG A 246 19.28 -2.97 14.09
C ARG A 246 20.04 -3.26 12.80
N SER A 247 21.01 -4.16 12.92
CA SER A 247 21.75 -4.73 11.79
C SER A 247 20.92 -5.79 11.06
N PRO A 248 21.18 -6.08 9.77
CA PRO A 248 20.63 -7.26 9.09
C PRO A 248 20.88 -8.57 9.84
N ALA A 249 21.94 -8.65 10.63
CA ALA A 249 22.30 -9.83 11.42
C ALA A 249 21.43 -10.02 12.68
N ASP A 250 20.64 -9.02 13.09
CA ASP A 250 19.88 -9.04 14.35
C ASP A 250 18.48 -9.69 14.20
N GLY A 251 18.19 -10.33 13.08
CA GLY A 251 16.91 -11.01 12.86
C GLY A 251 16.83 -11.71 11.51
N ASN A 252 15.62 -12.09 11.11
CA ASN A 252 15.37 -12.73 9.82
C ASN A 252 15.12 -11.69 8.74
N VAL A 253 16.02 -11.63 7.76
CA VAL A 253 15.88 -10.77 6.57
C VAL A 253 15.08 -11.51 5.50
N HIS A 254 13.98 -10.92 5.10
CA HIS A 254 13.14 -11.41 4.01
C HIS A 254 13.24 -10.48 2.82
N VAL A 255 13.69 -11.01 1.68
CA VAL A 255 13.79 -10.27 0.42
C VAL A 255 12.57 -10.58 -0.45
N MET A 256 11.80 -9.56 -0.78
CA MET A 256 10.59 -9.66 -1.58
C MET A 256 10.80 -8.97 -2.93
N PRO A 257 10.92 -9.74 -4.05
CA PRO A 257 11.16 -9.17 -5.35
C PRO A 257 9.96 -8.32 -5.82
N LEU A 258 10.25 -7.15 -6.36
CA LEU A 258 9.30 -6.28 -7.01
C LEU A 258 9.34 -6.49 -8.52
N LYS A 259 8.20 -6.88 -9.09
CA LYS A 259 8.08 -7.25 -10.50
C LYS A 259 7.14 -6.31 -11.25
N ALA A 260 7.46 -6.11 -12.53
CA ALA A 260 6.55 -5.49 -13.48
C ALA A 260 6.53 -6.37 -14.75
N GLY A 261 5.48 -7.18 -14.89
CA GLY A 261 5.46 -8.24 -15.87
C GLY A 261 6.47 -9.33 -15.52
N GLN A 262 7.42 -9.59 -16.40
CA GLN A 262 8.50 -10.56 -16.17
C GLN A 262 9.79 -9.94 -15.60
N ASP A 263 9.92 -8.62 -15.63
CA ASP A 263 11.12 -7.92 -15.20
C ASP A 263 11.12 -7.59 -13.70
N HIS A 264 12.23 -7.85 -13.05
CA HIS A 264 12.49 -7.39 -11.68
C HIS A 264 13.11 -5.98 -11.74
N PHE A 265 12.50 -5.03 -11.04
CA PHE A 265 13.00 -3.65 -11.01
C PHE A 265 13.45 -3.22 -9.62
N GLY A 266 13.31 -4.09 -8.63
CA GLY A 266 13.67 -3.80 -7.25
C GLY A 266 13.30 -4.94 -6.30
N ALA A 267 13.56 -4.70 -5.02
CA ALA A 267 13.13 -5.57 -3.93
C ALA A 267 12.75 -4.75 -2.68
N LEU A 268 11.76 -5.23 -1.94
CA LEU A 268 11.55 -4.85 -0.55
C LEU A 268 12.35 -5.79 0.33
N VAL A 269 13.06 -5.24 1.31
CA VAL A 269 13.87 -5.99 2.26
C VAL A 269 13.35 -5.71 3.66
N LEU A 270 12.86 -6.75 4.31
CA LEU A 270 12.17 -6.69 5.59
C LEU A 270 13.01 -7.38 6.66
N LEU A 271 13.20 -6.73 7.78
CA LEU A 271 13.69 -7.36 9.00
C LEU A 271 12.50 -7.75 9.86
N CYS A 272 12.32 -9.03 10.13
CA CYS A 272 11.24 -9.57 10.95
C CYS A 272 11.77 -10.15 12.26
N GLU A 273 10.89 -10.28 13.25
CA GLU A 273 11.22 -11.02 14.48
C GLU A 273 11.40 -12.52 14.19
N ASP A 274 12.24 -13.17 15.00
CA ASP A 274 12.44 -14.61 14.93
C ASP A 274 11.13 -15.35 15.21
N ARG A 275 10.85 -16.38 14.37
CA ARG A 275 9.74 -17.33 14.50
C ARG A 275 8.34 -16.83 14.15
N VAL A 276 8.18 -16.23 12.99
CA VAL A 276 6.82 -16.04 12.44
C VAL A 276 6.45 -17.21 11.54
N SER A 277 5.47 -18.00 11.97
CA SER A 277 4.86 -19.03 11.13
C SER A 277 3.60 -18.45 10.48
N LEU A 278 3.64 -18.21 9.18
CA LEU A 278 2.48 -17.75 8.41
C LEU A 278 1.72 -18.91 7.83
N GLY A 279 0.39 -18.86 7.91
CA GLY A 279 -0.50 -19.76 7.17
C GLY A 279 -0.44 -19.48 5.66
N LYS A 280 -0.86 -20.46 4.84
CA LYS A 280 -0.85 -20.33 3.37
C LYS A 280 -1.60 -19.08 2.89
N ASP A 281 -2.78 -18.81 3.44
CA ASP A 281 -3.62 -17.65 3.07
C ASP A 281 -2.94 -16.32 3.41
N GLN A 282 -2.23 -16.25 4.53
CA GLN A 282 -1.48 -15.07 4.94
C GLN A 282 -0.29 -14.81 3.99
N ILE A 283 0.40 -15.88 3.55
CA ILE A 283 1.49 -15.77 2.58
C ILE A 283 0.97 -15.25 1.23
N GLU A 284 -0.18 -15.74 0.77
CA GLU A 284 -0.80 -15.27 -0.48
C GLU A 284 -1.24 -13.81 -0.38
N THR A 285 -1.87 -13.42 0.73
CA THR A 285 -2.27 -12.03 0.99
C THR A 285 -1.06 -11.11 1.02
N PHE A 286 0.01 -11.54 1.69
CA PHE A 286 1.25 -10.78 1.78
C PHE A 286 1.91 -10.60 0.40
N LYS A 287 2.02 -11.67 -0.40
CA LYS A 287 2.53 -11.61 -1.78
C LYS A 287 1.70 -10.66 -2.65
N SER A 288 0.36 -10.73 -2.53
CA SER A 288 -0.54 -9.84 -3.26
C SER A 288 -0.35 -8.38 -2.85
N ALA A 289 -0.21 -8.09 -1.55
CA ALA A 289 0.08 -6.75 -1.05
C ALA A 289 1.41 -6.20 -1.60
N VAL A 290 2.49 -7.02 -1.57
CA VAL A 290 3.79 -6.65 -2.13
C VAL A 290 3.72 -6.38 -3.63
N ASN A 291 2.94 -7.16 -4.39
CA ASN A 291 2.76 -6.93 -5.82
C ASN A 291 2.04 -5.59 -6.09
N HIS A 292 1.00 -5.25 -5.33
CA HIS A 292 0.31 -3.96 -5.46
C HIS A 292 1.22 -2.77 -5.09
N LEU A 293 1.98 -2.92 -4.01
CA LEU A 293 2.99 -1.93 -3.62
C LEU A 293 4.07 -1.79 -4.71
N GLY A 294 4.52 -2.90 -5.29
CA GLY A 294 5.46 -2.91 -6.40
C GLY A 294 4.98 -2.09 -7.59
N LEU A 295 3.72 -2.28 -7.99
CA LEU A 295 3.13 -1.51 -9.09
C LEU A 295 3.08 -0.01 -8.78
N ALA A 296 2.66 0.36 -7.56
CA ALA A 296 2.61 1.76 -7.13
C ALA A 296 4.00 2.40 -7.07
N LEU A 297 4.99 1.69 -6.52
CA LEU A 297 6.39 2.14 -6.47
C LEU A 297 6.97 2.32 -7.87
N ARG A 298 6.73 1.39 -8.79
CA ARG A 298 7.16 1.54 -10.18
C ARG A 298 6.57 2.78 -10.84
N ASN A 299 5.26 2.99 -10.68
CA ASN A 299 4.60 4.18 -11.21
C ASN A 299 5.19 5.47 -10.61
N ALA A 300 5.46 5.49 -9.32
CA ALA A 300 6.09 6.63 -8.65
C ALA A 300 7.52 6.90 -9.15
N LEU A 301 8.31 5.86 -9.35
CA LEU A 301 9.67 5.98 -9.90
C LEU A 301 9.66 6.48 -11.34
N LEU A 302 8.79 5.93 -12.18
CA LEU A 302 8.62 6.38 -13.57
C LEU A 302 8.14 7.83 -13.63
N PHE A 303 7.19 8.21 -12.77
CA PHE A 303 6.73 9.60 -12.67
C PHE A 303 7.86 10.54 -12.27
N LYS A 304 8.68 10.15 -11.27
CA LYS A 304 9.85 10.92 -10.83
C LYS A 304 10.84 11.10 -12.00
N GLU A 305 11.10 10.06 -12.76
CA GLU A 305 12.00 10.10 -13.91
C GLU A 305 11.46 11.03 -15.02
N VAL A 306 10.19 10.85 -15.40
CA VAL A 306 9.52 11.71 -16.40
C VAL A 306 9.54 13.18 -15.94
N LYS A 307 9.25 13.43 -14.66
CA LYS A 307 9.30 14.76 -14.08
C LYS A 307 10.70 15.35 -14.14
N LEU A 308 11.73 14.60 -13.76
CA LEU A 308 13.11 15.06 -13.84
C LEU A 308 13.51 15.42 -15.27
N ARG A 309 13.09 14.62 -16.26
CA ARG A 309 13.32 14.92 -17.69
C ARG A 309 12.53 16.16 -18.14
N ALA A 310 11.28 16.30 -17.68
CA ALA A 310 10.43 17.44 -18.01
C ALA A 310 10.86 18.74 -17.33
N ASP A 311 11.59 18.68 -16.21
CA ASP A 311 12.05 19.84 -15.43
C ASP A 311 13.40 20.39 -15.92
N ARG A 312 14.12 19.65 -16.77
CA ARG A 312 15.43 20.03 -17.26
C ARG A 312 15.39 20.50 -18.73
N ASP A 313 16.37 21.32 -19.10
CA ASP A 313 16.65 21.67 -20.49
C ASP A 313 17.40 20.52 -21.17
N GLY A 314 16.92 20.08 -22.34
CA GLY A 314 17.43 18.90 -23.04
C GLY A 314 18.87 19.04 -23.54
N LEU A 315 19.39 20.26 -23.71
CA LEU A 315 20.74 20.54 -24.20
C LEU A 315 21.74 20.69 -23.05
N THR A 316 21.38 21.51 -22.05
CA THR A 316 22.31 21.91 -20.98
C THR A 316 22.20 21.10 -19.71
N HIS A 317 21.14 20.30 -19.56
CA HIS A 317 20.80 19.47 -18.40
C HIS A 317 20.62 20.20 -17.06
N ILE A 318 20.66 21.55 -17.04
CA ILE A 318 20.19 22.34 -15.92
C ILE A 318 18.67 22.47 -15.98
N TYR A 319 18.03 23.14 -15.01
CA TYR A 319 16.59 23.32 -15.05
C TYR A 319 16.15 24.15 -16.25
N ASN A 320 14.91 23.93 -16.72
CA ASN A 320 14.31 24.76 -17.75
C ASN A 320 13.59 25.97 -17.13
N ARG A 321 13.16 26.91 -18.00
CA ARG A 321 12.45 28.11 -17.61
C ARG A 321 11.23 27.87 -16.78
N ARG A 322 10.41 26.87 -17.14
CA ARG A 322 9.18 26.52 -16.40
C ARG A 322 9.48 26.18 -14.94
N THR A 323 10.47 25.32 -14.72
CA THR A 323 10.88 24.92 -13.38
C THR A 323 11.47 26.08 -12.59
N PHE A 324 12.20 26.98 -13.26
CA PHE A 324 12.68 28.20 -12.63
C PHE A 324 11.52 29.09 -12.16
N ASP A 325 10.51 29.34 -13.00
CA ASP A 325 9.35 30.17 -12.66
C ASP A 325 8.58 29.60 -11.47
N GLU A 326 8.34 28.27 -11.46
CA GLU A 326 7.68 27.57 -10.34
C GLU A 326 8.48 27.70 -9.03
N ARG A 327 9.81 27.55 -9.09
CA ARG A 327 10.70 27.64 -7.93
C ARG A 327 10.81 29.07 -7.41
N LEU A 328 10.88 30.05 -8.28
CA LEU A 328 10.89 31.46 -7.92
C LEU A 328 9.64 31.81 -7.09
N VAL A 329 8.45 31.46 -7.58
CA VAL A 329 7.19 31.68 -6.85
C VAL A 329 7.22 31.02 -5.46
N HIS A 330 7.77 29.81 -5.38
CA HIS A 330 7.87 29.09 -4.12
C HIS A 330 8.84 29.78 -3.13
N GLU A 331 10.02 30.19 -3.60
CA GLU A 331 11.01 30.87 -2.74
C GLU A 331 10.55 32.29 -2.33
N LEU A 332 9.81 32.98 -3.16
CA LEU A 332 9.19 34.26 -2.80
C LEU A 332 8.18 34.09 -1.67
N LYS A 333 7.31 33.08 -1.73
CA LYS A 333 6.39 32.74 -0.63
C LYS A 333 7.12 32.34 0.65
N ARG A 334 8.20 31.55 0.55
CA ARG A 334 9.04 31.20 1.71
C ARG A 334 9.68 32.42 2.33
N ARG A 335 10.22 33.32 1.49
CA ARG A 335 10.80 34.58 1.94
C ARG A 335 9.76 35.43 2.70
N GLN A 336 8.55 35.59 2.16
CA GLN A 336 7.46 36.31 2.85
C GLN A 336 7.15 35.73 4.24
N ARG A 337 7.22 34.42 4.39
CA ARG A 337 6.91 33.73 5.65
C ARG A 337 8.05 33.78 6.67
N TYR A 338 9.28 33.66 6.22
CA TYR A 338 10.46 33.46 7.09
C TYR A 338 11.46 34.62 7.07
N GLY A 339 11.29 35.60 6.22
CA GLY A 339 12.09 36.82 6.21
C GLY A 339 13.57 36.64 5.80
N HIS A 340 13.89 35.67 4.92
CA HIS A 340 15.25 35.45 4.48
C HIS A 340 15.62 36.26 3.22
N ASN A 341 16.92 36.41 2.95
CA ASN A 341 17.42 37.06 1.73
C ASN A 341 17.16 36.14 0.53
N LEU A 342 16.90 36.75 -0.62
CA LEU A 342 16.76 36.09 -1.90
C LEU A 342 17.46 36.90 -2.99
N ALA A 343 18.33 36.28 -3.78
CA ALA A 343 18.97 36.93 -4.91
C ALA A 343 18.71 36.15 -6.21
N LEU A 344 18.78 36.87 -7.33
CA LEU A 344 18.60 36.36 -8.67
C LEU A 344 19.69 36.89 -9.57
N LEU A 345 20.27 36.01 -10.38
CA LEU A 345 21.16 36.36 -11.47
C LEU A 345 20.46 36.10 -12.80
N MET A 346 20.53 37.07 -13.72
CA MET A 346 20.22 36.86 -15.13
C MET A 346 21.53 36.93 -15.91
N VAL A 347 21.84 35.91 -16.68
CA VAL A 347 23.10 35.70 -17.40
C VAL A 347 22.80 35.56 -18.88
N ASP A 348 23.55 36.30 -19.72
CA ASP A 348 23.40 36.20 -21.17
C ASP A 348 24.79 36.12 -21.82
N LEU A 349 24.94 35.26 -22.82
CA LEU A 349 26.19 35.03 -23.52
C LEU A 349 26.40 36.12 -24.58
N ASP A 350 27.48 36.88 -24.41
CA ASP A 350 27.78 38.00 -25.29
C ASP A 350 28.09 37.51 -26.71
N HIS A 351 27.43 38.15 -27.69
CA HIS A 351 27.63 37.87 -29.11
C HIS A 351 27.41 36.39 -29.53
N PHE A 352 26.58 35.64 -28.82
CA PHE A 352 26.37 34.23 -29.09
C PHE A 352 25.92 33.91 -30.53
N LYS A 353 25.10 34.78 -31.11
CA LYS A 353 24.74 34.67 -32.52
C LYS A 353 25.97 34.66 -33.45
N SER A 354 26.94 35.51 -33.19
CA SER A 354 28.17 35.57 -33.98
C SER A 354 29.00 34.28 -33.85
N ILE A 355 28.96 33.62 -32.73
CA ILE A 355 29.58 32.30 -32.54
C ILE A 355 28.91 31.27 -33.43
N ASN A 356 27.59 31.22 -33.43
CA ASN A 356 26.84 30.32 -34.32
C ASN A 356 27.10 30.58 -35.78
N ASP A 357 27.16 31.86 -36.15
CA ASP A 357 27.39 32.27 -37.54
C ASP A 357 28.84 31.97 -38.01
N SER A 358 29.82 32.02 -37.09
CA SER A 358 31.24 31.78 -37.42
C SER A 358 31.67 30.32 -37.31
N TYR A 359 31.18 29.59 -36.29
CA TYR A 359 31.66 28.25 -35.94
C TYR A 359 30.56 27.17 -36.06
N GLY A 360 29.35 27.58 -36.47
CA GLY A 360 28.21 26.66 -36.64
C GLY A 360 27.45 26.35 -35.34
N HIS A 361 26.24 25.88 -35.49
CA HIS A 361 25.33 25.58 -34.35
C HIS A 361 25.88 24.50 -33.39
N GLN A 362 26.69 23.58 -33.87
CA GLN A 362 27.29 22.55 -33.00
C GLN A 362 28.29 23.16 -32.00
N ALA A 363 29.06 24.18 -32.43
CA ALA A 363 29.95 24.92 -31.54
C ALA A 363 29.15 25.74 -30.49
N GLY A 364 28.06 26.37 -30.93
CA GLY A 364 27.14 27.06 -30.00
C GLY A 364 26.51 26.13 -28.98
N ASP A 365 26.08 24.97 -29.41
CA ASP A 365 25.55 23.94 -28.50
C ASP A 365 26.56 23.46 -27.45
N GLU A 366 27.84 23.32 -27.84
CA GLU A 366 28.91 22.95 -26.90
C GLU A 366 29.19 24.09 -25.92
N VAL A 367 29.16 25.34 -26.36
CA VAL A 367 29.23 26.53 -25.48
C VAL A 367 28.10 26.48 -24.45
N LEU A 368 26.85 26.27 -24.87
CA LEU A 368 25.70 26.24 -23.97
C LEU A 368 25.81 25.09 -22.95
N ARG A 369 26.23 23.90 -23.39
CA ARG A 369 26.45 22.76 -22.47
C ARG A 369 27.52 23.07 -21.44
N ARG A 370 28.64 23.69 -21.88
CA ARG A 370 29.74 24.00 -20.98
C ARG A 370 29.36 25.08 -19.98
N VAL A 371 28.65 26.13 -20.41
CA VAL A 371 28.12 27.15 -19.51
C VAL A 371 27.16 26.56 -18.49
N GLY A 372 26.23 25.69 -18.90
CA GLY A 372 25.33 25.00 -18.00
C GLY A 372 26.11 24.22 -16.93
N ARG A 373 27.20 23.54 -17.30
CA ARG A 373 28.08 22.82 -16.38
C ARG A 373 28.82 23.79 -15.43
N ILE A 374 29.36 24.89 -15.93
CA ILE A 374 30.01 25.93 -15.11
C ILE A 374 29.05 26.45 -14.04
N LEU A 375 27.81 26.77 -14.45
CA LEU A 375 26.78 27.17 -13.50
C LEU A 375 26.54 26.12 -12.44
N GLN A 376 26.30 24.88 -12.83
CA GLN A 376 26.02 23.78 -11.89
C GLN A 376 27.16 23.52 -10.90
N GLU A 377 28.42 23.54 -11.35
CA GLU A 377 29.62 23.37 -10.51
C GLU A 377 29.88 24.56 -9.58
N SER A 378 29.34 25.75 -9.89
CA SER A 378 29.55 26.97 -9.09
C SER A 378 28.52 27.13 -7.98
N LEU A 379 27.46 26.35 -7.97
CA LEU A 379 26.28 26.48 -7.10
C LEU A 379 26.27 25.46 -5.98
N ARG A 380 25.56 25.81 -4.88
CA ARG A 380 25.26 24.91 -3.76
C ARG A 380 24.00 24.09 -4.10
N SER A 381 23.76 23.07 -3.31
CA SER A 381 22.56 22.21 -3.45
C SER A 381 21.23 22.97 -3.25
N THR A 382 21.24 24.12 -2.56
CA THR A 382 20.09 24.98 -2.32
C THR A 382 19.80 25.95 -3.48
N ASP A 383 20.81 26.22 -4.31
CA ASP A 383 20.74 27.16 -5.41
C ASP A 383 20.21 26.48 -6.67
N LEU A 384 19.65 27.25 -7.59
CA LEU A 384 19.06 26.69 -8.80
C LEU A 384 19.55 27.44 -10.03
N ALA A 385 20.15 26.71 -10.97
CA ALA A 385 20.45 27.22 -12.32
C ALA A 385 19.43 26.72 -13.33
N ALA A 386 18.99 27.58 -14.21
CA ALA A 386 18.09 27.25 -15.30
C ALA A 386 18.48 27.93 -16.62
N ARG A 387 18.15 27.28 -17.74
CA ARG A 387 18.17 27.92 -19.03
C ARG A 387 16.87 28.69 -19.24
N TYR A 388 16.96 30.00 -19.30
CA TYR A 388 15.81 30.91 -19.35
C TYR A 388 15.33 31.17 -20.77
N GLY A 389 16.27 31.26 -21.72
CA GLY A 389 16.03 31.49 -23.14
C GLY A 389 17.04 30.73 -24.01
N GLY A 390 17.22 31.14 -25.25
CA GLY A 390 18.14 30.52 -26.19
C GLY A 390 19.59 30.52 -25.68
N GLU A 391 20.10 31.70 -25.29
CA GLU A 391 21.45 31.96 -24.80
C GLU A 391 21.44 32.59 -23.41
N GLU A 392 20.25 32.63 -22.78
CA GLU A 392 20.01 33.23 -21.47
C GLU A 392 19.88 32.14 -20.38
N PHE A 393 20.50 32.44 -19.26
CA PHE A 393 20.45 31.60 -18.07
C PHE A 393 19.99 32.40 -16.85
N SER A 394 19.37 31.74 -15.91
CA SER A 394 18.97 32.35 -14.63
C SER A 394 19.50 31.51 -13.46
N VAL A 395 19.86 32.20 -12.38
CA VAL A 395 20.32 31.55 -11.15
C VAL A 395 19.57 32.13 -9.95
N LEU A 396 18.81 31.27 -9.26
CA LEU A 396 18.08 31.62 -8.05
C LEU A 396 18.89 31.22 -6.82
N LEU A 397 19.09 32.18 -5.89
CA LEU A 397 19.98 32.07 -4.75
C LEU A 397 19.23 32.34 -3.44
N PRO A 398 18.56 31.32 -2.84
CA PRO A 398 17.94 31.44 -1.54
C PRO A 398 18.99 31.73 -0.44
N HIS A 399 18.59 32.46 0.59
CA HIS A 399 19.45 32.81 1.75
C HIS A 399 20.77 33.49 1.41
N THR A 400 20.82 34.23 0.30
CA THR A 400 22.05 34.84 -0.22
C THR A 400 21.89 36.37 -0.20
N SER A 401 22.88 37.08 0.36
CA SER A 401 22.94 38.54 0.38
C SER A 401 23.32 39.07 -1.00
N GLU A 402 23.04 40.39 -1.25
CA GLU A 402 23.46 41.06 -2.48
C GLU A 402 24.96 40.93 -2.73
N LYS A 403 25.75 41.14 -1.67
CA LYS A 403 27.20 41.05 -1.74
C LYS A 403 27.69 39.68 -2.18
N ASP A 404 27.13 38.62 -1.56
CA ASP A 404 27.51 37.25 -1.85
C ASP A 404 27.04 36.84 -3.26
N ALA A 405 25.86 37.30 -3.69
CA ALA A 405 25.35 37.09 -5.03
C ALA A 405 26.23 37.74 -6.10
N CYS A 406 26.70 38.99 -5.84
CA CYS A 406 27.62 39.68 -6.72
C CYS A 406 28.99 38.97 -6.82
N GLN A 407 29.53 38.48 -5.72
CA GLN A 407 30.78 37.71 -5.72
C GLN A 407 30.64 36.42 -6.53
N LEU A 408 29.52 35.73 -6.36
CA LEU A 408 29.21 34.52 -7.14
C LEU A 408 29.07 34.83 -8.63
N ALA A 409 28.36 35.91 -8.99
CA ALA A 409 28.16 36.32 -10.37
C ALA A 409 29.52 36.64 -11.05
N GLU A 410 30.41 37.35 -10.38
CA GLU A 410 31.73 37.67 -10.93
C GLU A 410 32.62 36.41 -11.06
N ARG A 411 32.53 35.49 -10.13
CA ARG A 411 33.20 34.21 -10.24
C ARG A 411 32.70 33.38 -11.44
N ILE A 412 31.40 33.35 -11.67
CA ILE A 412 30.78 32.68 -12.83
C ILE A 412 31.25 33.38 -14.12
N ARG A 413 31.15 34.71 -14.20
CA ARG A 413 31.58 35.48 -15.35
C ARG A 413 33.03 35.18 -15.72
N SER A 414 33.93 35.25 -14.74
CA SER A 414 35.37 35.02 -14.90
C SER A 414 35.67 33.57 -15.34
N ARG A 415 34.92 32.59 -14.82
CA ARG A 415 35.05 31.19 -15.28
C ARG A 415 34.63 31.03 -16.74
N ILE A 416 33.52 31.66 -17.14
CA ILE A 416 33.05 31.61 -18.55
C ILE A 416 34.11 32.28 -19.45
N GLU A 417 34.61 33.45 -19.11
CA GLU A 417 35.65 34.19 -19.87
C GLU A 417 36.96 33.40 -20.01
N SER A 418 37.33 32.63 -18.97
CA SER A 418 38.57 31.85 -18.98
C SER A 418 38.45 30.56 -19.80
N GLU A 419 37.24 30.11 -20.11
CA GLU A 419 37.01 28.88 -20.86
C GLU A 419 37.48 29.00 -22.31
N VAL A 420 38.14 27.98 -22.81
CA VAL A 420 38.66 27.95 -24.18
C VAL A 420 37.92 26.84 -24.96
N PHE A 421 37.23 27.26 -25.97
CA PHE A 421 36.54 26.36 -26.90
C PHE A 421 37.39 26.07 -28.13
N MET A 422 37.20 24.93 -28.74
CA MET A 422 37.89 24.54 -29.96
C MET A 422 36.88 24.06 -31.00
N GLN A 423 36.97 24.63 -32.22
CA GLN A 423 36.20 24.15 -33.36
C GLN A 423 37.12 24.18 -34.61
N ASP A 424 37.16 23.08 -35.35
CA ASP A 424 37.94 22.92 -36.57
C ASP A 424 39.45 23.32 -36.45
N GLY A 425 40.01 23.14 -35.24
CA GLY A 425 41.37 23.50 -34.91
C GLY A 425 41.59 24.96 -34.46
N GLU A 426 40.56 25.81 -34.54
CA GLU A 426 40.58 27.20 -34.07
C GLU A 426 40.13 27.28 -32.61
N LYS A 427 40.80 28.16 -31.84
CA LYS A 427 40.46 28.43 -30.44
C LYS A 427 39.65 29.74 -30.37
N PHE A 428 38.55 29.72 -29.65
CA PHE A 428 37.76 30.90 -29.37
C PHE A 428 37.34 30.99 -27.91
N ARG A 429 36.88 32.12 -27.46
CA ARG A 429 36.37 32.37 -26.11
C ARG A 429 35.03 33.06 -26.19
N VAL A 430 34.29 32.91 -25.10
CA VAL A 430 32.96 33.51 -24.94
C VAL A 430 32.95 34.27 -23.63
N THR A 431 32.25 35.40 -23.63
CA THR A 431 32.03 36.20 -22.42
C THR A 431 30.56 36.21 -22.08
N ALA A 432 30.22 36.61 -20.88
CA ALA A 432 28.85 36.74 -20.42
C ALA A 432 28.63 38.07 -19.70
N SER A 433 27.47 38.65 -19.91
CA SER A 433 26.96 39.78 -19.13
C SER A 433 26.03 39.25 -18.06
N ILE A 434 26.09 39.78 -16.84
CA ILE A 434 25.30 39.30 -15.69
C ILE A 434 24.60 40.46 -14.99
N GLY A 435 23.28 40.36 -14.84
CA GLY A 435 22.46 41.26 -14.02
C GLY A 435 22.16 40.60 -12.68
N VAL A 436 22.37 41.32 -11.59
CA VAL A 436 22.11 40.87 -10.23
C VAL A 436 20.99 41.66 -9.60
N ALA A 437 19.99 40.99 -9.06
CA ALA A 437 18.96 41.61 -8.20
C ALA A 437 18.84 40.87 -6.90
N SER A 438 18.55 41.57 -5.83
CA SER A 438 18.37 40.96 -4.50
C SER A 438 17.23 41.62 -3.74
N VAL A 439 16.64 40.86 -2.85
CA VAL A 439 15.67 41.34 -1.85
C VAL A 439 16.15 40.90 -0.48
N GLU A 440 16.47 41.89 0.35
CA GLU A 440 16.97 41.60 1.71
C GLU A 440 15.87 41.28 2.70
N ALA A 441 16.26 40.62 3.76
CA ALA A 441 15.38 40.28 4.89
C ALA A 441 14.75 41.54 5.48
N GLY A 442 13.42 41.57 5.65
CA GLY A 442 12.69 42.70 6.20
C GLY A 442 12.37 43.83 5.21
N SER A 443 12.82 43.76 3.95
CA SER A 443 12.42 44.68 2.90
C SER A 443 10.94 44.55 2.55
N LEU A 444 10.25 45.71 2.44
CA LEU A 444 8.84 45.77 2.00
C LEU A 444 8.69 45.77 0.46
N ASP A 445 9.79 45.58 -0.27
CA ASP A 445 9.74 45.49 -1.72
C ASP A 445 8.81 44.37 -2.19
N ARG A 446 7.98 44.70 -3.18
CA ARG A 446 7.08 43.74 -3.78
C ARG A 446 7.89 42.68 -4.54
N ASP A 447 7.75 41.44 -4.15
CA ASP A 447 8.48 40.28 -4.69
C ASP A 447 8.32 40.10 -6.22
N GLY A 448 7.30 40.73 -6.85
CA GLY A 448 7.03 40.65 -8.30
C GLY A 448 8.05 41.28 -9.23
N ASP A 449 8.95 42.11 -8.70
CA ASP A 449 9.87 42.89 -9.54
C ASP A 449 11.29 42.31 -9.62
N LEU A 450 11.59 41.17 -8.97
CA LEU A 450 12.94 40.62 -8.88
C LEU A 450 13.51 40.24 -10.25
N VAL A 451 12.72 39.62 -11.12
CA VAL A 451 13.14 39.25 -12.49
C VAL A 451 13.35 40.50 -13.31
N LEU A 452 12.43 41.48 -13.25
CA LEU A 452 12.54 42.73 -13.99
C LEU A 452 13.78 43.50 -13.57
N LYS A 453 14.08 43.55 -12.27
CA LYS A 453 15.28 44.25 -11.74
C LYS A 453 16.57 43.59 -12.23
N ALA A 454 16.63 42.24 -12.23
CA ALA A 454 17.79 41.52 -12.74
C ALA A 454 17.96 41.68 -14.25
N ASP A 455 16.86 41.71 -15.01
CA ASP A 455 16.89 41.94 -16.46
C ASP A 455 17.32 43.35 -16.82
N GLN A 456 16.86 44.38 -16.09
CA GLN A 456 17.33 45.76 -16.24
C GLN A 456 18.84 45.87 -15.97
N ALA A 457 19.35 45.25 -14.91
CA ALA A 457 20.77 45.22 -14.62
C ALA A 457 21.59 44.50 -15.70
N LEU A 458 21.06 43.38 -16.25
CA LEU A 458 21.66 42.67 -17.38
C LEU A 458 21.73 43.59 -18.65
N TYR A 459 20.66 44.30 -18.90
CA TYR A 459 20.61 45.25 -20.02
C TYR A 459 21.66 46.36 -19.86
N GLU A 460 21.83 46.89 -18.64
CA GLU A 460 22.90 47.85 -18.34
C GLU A 460 24.31 47.28 -18.56
N ALA A 461 24.55 46.02 -18.14
CA ALA A 461 25.80 45.31 -18.38
C ALA A 461 26.11 45.21 -19.88
N LYS A 462 25.12 44.85 -20.70
CA LYS A 462 25.26 44.81 -22.16
C LYS A 462 25.55 46.18 -22.79
N ARG A 463 24.93 47.25 -22.30
CA ARG A 463 25.18 48.63 -22.79
C ARG A 463 26.53 49.19 -22.38
N ASN A 464 27.01 48.84 -21.19
CA ASN A 464 28.26 49.38 -20.64
C ASN A 464 29.53 48.69 -21.15
N GLY A 465 29.42 47.81 -22.16
CA GLY A 465 30.57 47.19 -22.82
C GLY A 465 30.63 45.69 -22.71
N ARG A 466 29.58 45.06 -22.11
CA ARG A 466 29.49 43.59 -21.92
C ARG A 466 30.56 43.01 -20.99
N ASN A 467 30.63 41.70 -20.88
CA ASN A 467 31.60 40.96 -20.04
C ASN A 467 31.74 41.58 -18.63
N MET A 468 30.64 41.88 -17.99
CA MET A 468 30.61 42.49 -16.66
C MET A 468 29.36 42.08 -15.87
N THR A 469 29.45 42.28 -14.57
CA THR A 469 28.36 42.10 -13.62
C THR A 469 27.82 43.48 -13.21
N VAL A 470 26.50 43.67 -13.28
CA VAL A 470 25.82 44.90 -12.83
C VAL A 470 24.79 44.53 -11.78
N ILE A 471 24.71 45.32 -10.72
CA ILE A 471 23.70 45.14 -9.63
C ILE A 471 22.56 46.12 -9.91
N SER A 472 21.32 45.61 -9.80
CA SER A 472 20.13 46.46 -9.87
C SER A 472 20.14 47.50 -8.74
N ARG A 473 20.09 48.76 -9.08
CA ARG A 473 19.96 49.85 -8.12
C ARG A 473 18.47 50.14 -7.87
N PRO A 474 18.05 50.44 -6.60
CA PRO A 474 16.71 50.96 -6.38
C PRO A 474 16.55 52.26 -7.20
N GLU A 475 15.45 52.37 -7.96
CA GLU A 475 15.12 53.61 -8.62
C GLU A 475 15.12 54.73 -7.58
N PRO A 476 15.77 55.90 -7.84
CA PRO A 476 15.61 57.05 -6.97
C PRO A 476 14.12 57.42 -6.96
N MET A 477 13.50 57.37 -5.78
CA MET A 477 12.11 57.81 -5.62
C MET A 477 12.01 59.22 -6.20
N VAL A 478 11.31 59.35 -7.33
CA VAL A 478 10.89 60.66 -7.85
C VAL A 478 9.91 61.23 -6.83
N GLN A 479 10.43 62.01 -5.90
CA GLN A 479 9.60 62.88 -5.07
C GLN A 479 8.93 63.83 -6.01
N SER A 480 7.66 63.61 -6.34
CA SER A 480 6.78 64.61 -6.91
C SER A 480 6.75 65.80 -5.97
N CYS A 481 7.38 66.89 -6.34
CA CYS A 481 7.19 68.18 -5.68
C CYS A 481 5.69 68.49 -5.62
N PRO A 482 5.14 68.85 -4.44
CA PRO A 482 3.78 69.38 -4.37
C PRO A 482 3.79 70.74 -5.16
N THR A 483 3.02 70.73 -6.23
CA THR A 483 2.62 72.01 -6.88
C THR A 483 1.86 72.85 -5.89
N GLN A 484 2.36 74.05 -5.58
CA GLN A 484 1.68 75.10 -4.84
C GLN A 484 0.41 75.57 -5.58
#